data_1037c54d4de83cfe20b8a583747b9235
#
_entry.id   1037c54d4de83cfe20b8a583747b9235
#
_cell.length_a   1.000
_cell.length_b   1.000
_cell.length_c   1.000
_cell.angle_alpha   90.00
_cell.angle_beta   90.00
_cell.angle_gamma   90.00
#
_symmetry.space_group_name_H-M   'P 1'
#
loop_
_entity.id
_entity.type
_entity.pdbx_description
1 polymer ?
#
loop_
_entity_poly.entity_id
_entity_poly.type
_entity_poly.pdbx_seq_one_letter_code
_entity_poly.pdbx_strand_id
1 'polypeptide(L)'
;MCRVKDMKHLNQRTMKLVNELMSFCYKYGSTNLEIKVNTNTKETTINLKAFGISISDKVLESSNELLSAPRCHEMEEYYWNLSGDNDLDTELTLVGMMIDDYSINYNKDEGVLEFNIKRLN
;
A
#
# COMPACT_ATOMS: atom_id res chain seq x y z
N MET A 1 10.85 -1.29 -23.85
CA MET A 1 9.63 -0.82 -24.52
C MET A 1 8.41 -1.27 -23.75
N CYS A 2 7.52 -0.36 -23.50
CA CYS A 2 6.30 -0.68 -22.78
C CYS A 2 5.28 -1.29 -23.74
N ARG A 3 4.76 -2.44 -23.40
CA ARG A 3 3.75 -3.12 -24.19
C ARG A 3 2.41 -3.06 -23.50
N VAL A 4 1.34 -3.24 -24.25
CA VAL A 4 0.00 -3.26 -23.70
C VAL A 4 -0.09 -4.31 -22.59
N LYS A 5 0.51 -5.47 -22.80
CA LYS A 5 0.53 -6.54 -21.81
C LYS A 5 1.23 -6.12 -20.53
N ASP A 6 2.37 -5.42 -20.64
CA ASP A 6 3.13 -4.97 -19.48
C ASP A 6 2.34 -3.91 -18.71
N MET A 7 1.67 -2.99 -19.41
CA MET A 7 0.83 -1.98 -18.76
C MET A 7 -0.33 -2.61 -18.01
N LYS A 8 -0.90 -3.66 -18.56
CA LYS A 8 -1.97 -4.36 -17.88
C LYS A 8 -1.50 -4.93 -16.56
N HIS A 9 -0.32 -5.56 -16.53
CA HIS A 9 0.24 -6.10 -15.30
C HIS A 9 0.57 -5.00 -14.30
N LEU A 10 1.11 -3.88 -14.78
CA LEU A 10 1.39 -2.74 -13.91
C LEU A 10 0.11 -2.23 -13.25
N ASN A 11 -0.96 -2.11 -14.03
CA ASN A 11 -2.23 -1.62 -13.51
C ASN A 11 -2.82 -2.60 -12.50
N GLN A 12 -2.71 -3.89 -12.75
CA GLN A 12 -3.21 -4.90 -11.82
C GLN A 12 -2.45 -4.84 -10.50
N ARG A 13 -1.14 -4.68 -10.54
CA ARG A 13 -0.32 -4.57 -9.33
C ARG A 13 -0.63 -3.28 -8.59
N THR A 14 -0.85 -2.20 -9.30
CA THR A 14 -1.24 -0.93 -8.69
C THR A 14 -2.57 -1.06 -7.96
N MET A 15 -3.56 -1.67 -8.62
CA MET A 15 -4.85 -1.90 -7.99
C MET A 15 -4.72 -2.78 -6.75
N LYS A 16 -3.83 -3.75 -6.80
CA LYS A 16 -3.57 -4.61 -5.65
C LYS A 16 -3.03 -3.80 -4.47
N LEU A 17 -2.05 -2.94 -4.73
CA LEU A 17 -1.50 -2.08 -3.69
C LEU A 17 -2.57 -1.19 -3.08
N VAL A 18 -3.38 -0.55 -3.92
CA VAL A 18 -4.46 0.32 -3.45
C VAL A 18 -5.45 -0.48 -2.60
N ASN A 19 -5.81 -1.66 -3.06
CA ASN A 19 -6.74 -2.51 -2.33
C ASN A 19 -6.22 -2.86 -0.93
N GLU A 20 -4.94 -3.22 -0.83
CA GLU A 20 -4.36 -3.57 0.47
C GLU A 20 -4.29 -2.36 1.40
N LEU A 21 -3.95 -1.21 0.87
CA LEU A 21 -3.91 0.02 1.67
C LEU A 21 -5.32 0.41 2.15
N MET A 22 -6.32 0.29 1.29
CA MET A 22 -7.70 0.57 1.67
C MET A 22 -8.18 -0.40 2.75
N SER A 23 -7.87 -1.68 2.59
CA SER A 23 -8.25 -2.70 3.56
C SER A 23 -7.67 -2.40 4.93
N PHE A 24 -6.42 -1.98 4.96
CA PHE A 24 -5.78 -1.59 6.20
C PHE A 24 -6.53 -0.43 6.86
N CYS A 25 -6.86 0.59 6.08
CA CYS A 25 -7.53 1.77 6.62
C CYS A 25 -8.93 1.46 7.14
N TYR A 26 -9.68 0.63 6.44
CA TYR A 26 -11.00 0.21 6.90
C TYR A 26 -10.92 -0.61 8.19
N LYS A 27 -9.89 -1.42 8.32
CA LYS A 27 -9.68 -2.22 9.54
C LYS A 27 -9.58 -1.33 10.77
N TYR A 28 -9.00 -0.15 10.64
CA TYR A 28 -8.81 0.77 11.75
C TYR A 28 -9.84 1.90 11.79
N GLY A 29 -10.96 1.71 11.12
CA GLY A 29 -12.14 2.53 11.32
C GLY A 29 -12.34 3.67 10.36
N SER A 30 -11.47 3.85 9.37
CA SER A 30 -11.64 4.94 8.44
C SER A 30 -12.82 4.68 7.52
N THR A 31 -13.62 5.72 7.29
CA THR A 31 -14.76 5.63 6.38
C THR A 31 -14.67 6.63 5.24
N ASN A 32 -13.59 7.41 5.20
CA ASN A 32 -13.41 8.43 4.18
C ASN A 32 -11.97 8.38 3.71
N LEU A 33 -11.77 8.06 2.44
CA LEU A 33 -10.42 7.91 1.85
C LEU A 33 -10.30 8.82 0.64
N GLU A 34 -9.12 9.44 0.49
CA GLU A 34 -8.75 10.16 -0.72
C GLU A 34 -7.52 9.49 -1.30
N ILE A 35 -7.61 9.09 -2.56
CA ILE A 35 -6.54 8.32 -3.19
C ILE A 35 -6.16 8.97 -4.51
N LYS A 36 -4.85 9.18 -4.70
CA LYS A 36 -4.30 9.65 -5.97
C LYS A 36 -3.30 8.62 -6.46
N VAL A 37 -3.44 8.22 -7.70
CA VAL A 37 -2.53 7.25 -8.32
C VAL A 37 -1.98 7.84 -9.61
N ASN A 38 -0.67 7.81 -9.76
CA ASN A 38 0.00 8.23 -10.99
C ASN A 38 0.91 7.10 -11.44
N THR A 39 0.76 6.68 -12.69
CA THR A 39 1.56 5.61 -13.27
C THR A 39 2.16 6.06 -14.58
N ASN A 40 3.45 5.82 -14.75
CA ASN A 40 4.13 5.98 -16.02
C ASN A 40 5.04 4.78 -16.24
N THR A 41 5.82 4.78 -17.31
CA THR A 41 6.66 3.61 -17.62
C THR A 41 7.77 3.39 -16.61
N LYS A 42 8.13 4.40 -15.84
CA LYS A 42 9.24 4.32 -14.89
C LYS A 42 8.80 4.01 -13.49
N GLU A 43 7.70 4.61 -13.04
CA GLU A 43 7.28 4.45 -11.65
C GLU A 43 5.78 4.63 -11.49
N THR A 44 5.29 4.11 -10.38
CA THR A 44 3.92 4.31 -9.92
C THR A 44 4.00 4.97 -8.55
N THR A 45 3.22 6.03 -8.35
CA THR A 45 3.12 6.69 -7.05
C THR A 45 1.67 6.64 -6.58
N ILE A 46 1.48 6.40 -5.30
CA ILE A 46 0.16 6.33 -4.67
C ILE A 46 0.20 7.25 -3.46
N ASN A 47 -0.74 8.18 -3.41
CA ASN A 47 -0.97 8.99 -2.21
C ASN A 47 -2.35 8.65 -1.69
N LEU A 48 -2.44 8.17 -0.46
CA LEU A 48 -3.70 7.82 0.16
C LEU A 48 -3.81 8.52 1.50
N LYS A 49 -4.93 9.22 1.71
CA LYS A 49 -5.26 9.83 2.99
C LYS A 49 -6.52 9.17 3.54
N ALA A 50 -6.44 8.74 4.78
CA ALA A 50 -7.56 8.13 5.49
C ALA A 50 -7.97 9.07 6.61
N PHE A 51 -9.26 9.39 6.65
CA PHE A 51 -9.82 10.30 7.65
C PHE A 51 -10.65 9.52 8.66
N GLY A 52 -10.64 9.99 9.91
CA GLY A 52 -11.38 9.32 10.98
C GLY A 52 -10.76 8.00 11.40
N ILE A 53 -9.48 7.82 11.14
CA ILE A 53 -8.77 6.60 11.47
C ILE A 53 -8.15 6.71 12.87
N SER A 54 -8.11 5.59 13.58
CA SER A 54 -7.48 5.54 14.90
C SER A 54 -6.55 4.34 14.95
N ILE A 55 -5.25 4.62 15.11
CA ILE A 55 -4.25 3.57 15.26
C ILE A 55 -3.40 3.88 16.49
N SER A 56 -2.92 2.83 17.14
CA SER A 56 -2.04 2.98 18.29
C SER A 56 -0.61 3.24 17.82
N ASP A 57 0.23 3.73 18.75
CA ASP A 57 1.64 3.91 18.45
C ASP A 57 2.30 2.61 18.02
N LYS A 58 1.87 1.50 18.63
CA LYS A 58 2.39 0.18 18.30
C LYS A 58 2.04 -0.21 16.87
N VAL A 59 0.81 0.06 16.44
CA VAL A 59 0.40 -0.24 15.07
C VAL A 59 1.16 0.64 14.08
N LEU A 60 1.35 1.92 14.41
CA LEU A 60 2.11 2.82 13.55
C LEU A 60 3.56 2.34 13.41
N GLU A 61 4.18 1.94 14.50
CA GLU A 61 5.55 1.43 14.51
C GLU A 61 5.66 0.16 13.67
N SER A 62 4.73 -0.79 13.86
CA SER A 62 4.68 -2.02 13.06
C SER A 62 4.49 -1.72 11.58
N SER A 63 3.66 -0.72 11.27
CA SER A 63 3.42 -0.32 9.89
C SER A 63 4.70 0.16 9.23
N ASN A 64 5.47 0.98 9.95
CA ASN A 64 6.76 1.45 9.44
C ASN A 64 7.72 0.29 9.19
N GLU A 65 7.76 -0.66 10.10
CA GLU A 65 8.63 -1.83 9.93
C GLU A 65 8.26 -2.64 8.69
N LEU A 66 6.97 -2.89 8.51
CA LEU A 66 6.51 -3.69 7.37
C LEU A 66 6.75 -2.99 6.04
N LEU A 67 6.52 -1.67 5.99
CA LEU A 67 6.72 -0.92 4.76
C LEU A 67 8.19 -0.71 4.42
N SER A 68 9.07 -0.78 5.41
CA SER A 68 10.50 -0.61 5.18
C SER A 68 11.20 -1.91 4.76
N ALA A 69 10.48 -3.01 4.70
CA ALA A 69 11.04 -4.28 4.28
C ALA A 69 11.55 -4.18 2.84
N PRO A 70 12.65 -4.86 2.51
CA PRO A 70 13.17 -4.83 1.14
C PRO A 70 12.15 -5.41 0.16
N ARG A 71 12.09 -4.80 -1.02
CA ARG A 71 11.26 -5.34 -2.08
C ARG A 71 11.75 -6.74 -2.46
N CYS A 72 10.83 -7.68 -2.63
CA CYS A 72 11.17 -9.05 -2.93
C CYS A 72 10.33 -9.53 -4.11
N HIS A 73 10.94 -9.56 -5.30
CA HIS A 73 10.22 -9.91 -6.53
C HIS A 73 9.65 -11.32 -6.50
N GLU A 74 10.37 -12.26 -5.93
CA GLU A 74 9.91 -13.66 -5.86
C GLU A 74 8.70 -13.79 -4.96
N MET A 75 8.74 -13.14 -3.80
CA MET A 75 7.61 -13.19 -2.88
C MET A 75 6.43 -12.40 -3.41
N GLU A 76 6.70 -11.34 -4.17
CA GLU A 76 5.66 -10.55 -4.80
C GLU A 76 4.80 -11.44 -5.71
N GLU A 77 5.43 -12.28 -6.53
CA GLU A 77 4.71 -13.19 -7.40
C GLU A 77 3.93 -14.24 -6.61
N TYR A 78 4.52 -14.75 -5.54
CA TYR A 78 3.87 -15.73 -4.71
C TYR A 78 2.63 -15.16 -4.03
N TYR A 79 2.76 -14.02 -3.39
CA TYR A 79 1.67 -13.41 -2.64
C TYR A 79 0.62 -12.78 -3.53
N TRP A 80 0.95 -12.52 -4.78
CA TRP A 80 0.00 -12.01 -5.76
C TRP A 80 -1.27 -12.83 -5.79
N ASN A 81 -1.13 -14.15 -5.69
CA ASN A 81 -2.24 -15.08 -5.77
C ASN A 81 -2.88 -15.39 -4.44
N LEU A 82 -2.26 -15.01 -3.33
CA LEU A 82 -2.75 -15.38 -2.00
C LEU A 82 -3.53 -14.29 -1.30
N SER A 83 -3.65 -13.16 -1.92
CA SER A 83 -4.21 -11.99 -1.26
C SER A 83 -5.71 -12.05 -1.08
N GLY A 84 -6.16 -11.37 -0.05
CA GLY A 84 -7.56 -11.02 0.10
C GLY A 84 -8.38 -11.89 1.02
N ASP A 85 -7.98 -13.11 1.28
CA ASP A 85 -8.79 -14.04 2.06
C ASP A 85 -8.25 -14.29 3.45
N ASN A 86 -7.24 -13.56 3.83
CA ASN A 86 -6.52 -13.86 5.04
C ASN A 86 -6.87 -12.83 6.11
N ASP A 87 -7.26 -13.31 7.28
CA ASP A 87 -7.60 -12.46 8.40
C ASP A 87 -6.39 -11.92 9.15
N LEU A 88 -5.20 -12.33 8.75
CA LEU A 88 -3.98 -11.86 9.38
C LEU A 88 -3.62 -10.47 8.86
N ASP A 89 -2.78 -9.78 9.61
CA ASP A 89 -2.31 -8.44 9.25
C ASP A 89 -1.28 -8.53 8.13
N THR A 90 -1.73 -8.91 6.94
CA THR A 90 -0.85 -9.13 5.79
C THR A 90 -0.84 -7.97 4.79
N GLU A 91 -1.76 -7.00 4.95
CA GLU A 91 -1.89 -5.92 3.99
C GLU A 91 -0.57 -5.17 3.78
N LEU A 92 0.00 -4.67 4.87
CA LEU A 92 1.22 -3.90 4.76
C LEU A 92 2.45 -4.76 4.50
N THR A 93 2.41 -6.03 4.87
CA THR A 93 3.47 -6.96 4.51
C THR A 93 3.57 -7.09 3.00
N LEU A 94 2.43 -7.28 2.34
CA LEU A 94 2.39 -7.40 0.90
C LEU A 94 2.83 -6.09 0.24
N VAL A 95 2.31 -4.96 0.74
CA VAL A 95 2.69 -3.66 0.21
C VAL A 95 4.21 -3.46 0.32
N GLY A 96 4.78 -3.76 1.48
CA GLY A 96 6.22 -3.58 1.70
C GLY A 96 7.08 -4.36 0.72
N MET A 97 6.65 -5.56 0.36
CA MET A 97 7.38 -6.39 -0.59
C MET A 97 7.27 -5.90 -2.04
N MET A 98 6.30 -5.05 -2.32
CA MET A 98 6.01 -4.61 -3.69
C MET A 98 6.46 -3.19 -3.99
N ILE A 99 7.01 -2.48 -3.02
CA ILE A 99 7.33 -1.06 -3.19
C ILE A 99 8.81 -0.78 -3.00
N ASP A 100 9.25 0.37 -3.48
CA ASP A 100 10.64 0.80 -3.39
C ASP A 100 10.85 1.93 -2.42
N ASP A 101 9.83 2.72 -2.13
CA ASP A 101 9.94 3.82 -1.19
C ASP A 101 8.58 4.11 -0.59
N TYR A 102 8.58 4.69 0.60
CA TYR A 102 7.33 5.03 1.27
C TYR A 102 7.54 6.19 2.25
N SER A 103 6.44 6.84 2.60
CA SER A 103 6.38 7.64 3.82
C SER A 103 4.99 7.45 4.43
N ILE A 104 4.93 7.53 5.74
CA ILE A 104 3.68 7.40 6.46
C ILE A 104 3.63 8.54 7.49
N ASN A 105 2.52 9.27 7.50
CA ASN A 105 2.31 10.40 8.42
C ASN A 105 0.97 10.21 9.11
N TYR A 106 0.96 10.27 10.41
CA TYR A 106 -0.25 10.11 11.19
C TYR A 106 -0.44 11.33 12.10
N ASN A 107 -1.55 12.04 11.90
CA ASN A 107 -1.96 13.12 12.78
C ASN A 107 -3.02 12.56 13.72
N LYS A 108 -2.61 12.24 14.93
CA LYS A 108 -3.47 11.61 15.92
C LYS A 108 -4.63 12.52 16.33
N ASP A 109 -4.37 13.82 16.44
CA ASP A 109 -5.38 14.77 16.89
C ASP A 109 -6.51 14.92 15.89
N GLU A 110 -6.18 14.87 14.59
CA GLU A 110 -7.17 15.00 13.53
C GLU A 110 -7.69 13.65 13.02
N GLY A 111 -7.03 12.56 13.41
CA GLY A 111 -7.40 11.25 12.95
C GLY A 111 -7.13 11.06 11.47
N VAL A 112 -6.03 11.61 10.96
CA VAL A 112 -5.67 11.52 9.55
C VAL A 112 -4.37 10.73 9.38
N LEU A 113 -4.43 9.69 8.56
CA LEU A 113 -3.26 8.90 8.21
C LEU A 113 -2.99 9.05 6.73
N GLU A 114 -1.74 9.36 6.38
CA GLU A 114 -1.35 9.54 4.99
C GLU A 114 -0.22 8.58 4.63
N PHE A 115 -0.44 7.85 3.52
CA PHE A 115 0.59 7.01 2.91
C PHE A 115 1.06 7.66 1.61
N ASN A 116 2.36 7.69 1.42
CA ASN A 116 2.96 8.04 0.12
C ASN A 116 3.82 6.85 -0.30
N ILE A 117 3.45 6.21 -1.39
CA ILE A 117 4.06 4.96 -1.84
C ILE A 117 4.66 5.17 -3.22
N LYS A 118 5.86 4.62 -3.43
CA LYS A 118 6.53 4.67 -4.73
C LYS A 118 6.99 3.28 -5.11
N ARG A 119 6.70 2.91 -6.33
CA ARG A 119 7.09 1.63 -6.90
C ARG A 119 7.77 1.88 -8.23
N LEU A 120 8.98 1.35 -8.40
CA LEU A 120 9.68 1.40 -9.68
C LEU A 120 9.13 0.30 -10.58
N ASN A 121 8.73 0.70 -11.77
CA ASN A 121 8.10 -0.22 -12.71
C ASN A 121 9.09 -0.95 -13.59
#